data_5ac0b0de590114f1be66fa45e8e6ff0c
#
_entry.id   5ac0b0de590114f1be66fa45e8e6ff0c
#
_cell.length_a   1.000
_cell.length_b   1.000
_cell.length_c   1.000
_cell.angle_alpha   90.00
_cell.angle_beta   90.00
_cell.angle_gamma   90.00
#
_symmetry.space_group_name_H-M   'P 1'
#
loop_
_entity.id
_entity.type
_entity.pdbx_description
1 polymer ?
#
loop_
_entity_poly.entity_id
_entity_poly.type
_entity_poly.pdbx_seq_one_letter_code
_entity_poly.pdbx_strand_id
1 'polypeptide(L)'
;RARNYAIQEAQKATYRDASKVAGMLQHLSKTNSALGLLVEGVLPFKKTPVNILKRGVEYSPAGLLYSLTMGAKKVKTGKITAAEYIDSIASGLSGTVLFALGALLQSLGILRGGEDDDKKKEQFDRNMGYQPYSLQIGDISYTIDWLAPSSLPLFVGARVFETLTEEQ
;
A
#
# COMPACT_ATOMS: atom_id res chain seq x y z
N ARG A 1 13.59 16.21 21.72
CA ARG A 1 12.64 16.28 20.59
C ARG A 1 13.17 15.52 19.36
N ALA A 2 14.41 15.81 18.91
CA ALA A 2 15.01 15.16 17.73
C ALA A 2 15.08 13.62 17.83
N ARG A 3 15.46 13.08 19.02
CA ARG A 3 15.52 11.63 19.26
C ARG A 3 14.14 10.95 19.10
N ASN A 4 13.08 11.56 19.63
CA ASN A 4 11.74 11.01 19.52
C ASN A 4 11.25 11.04 18.08
N TYR A 5 11.57 12.09 17.32
CA TYR A 5 11.29 12.18 15.91
C TYR A 5 11.99 11.08 15.12
N ALA A 6 13.29 10.89 15.33
CA ALA A 6 14.07 9.82 14.68
C ALA A 6 13.52 8.41 14.98
N ILE A 7 13.10 8.15 16.23
CA ILE A 7 12.46 6.88 16.61
C ILE A 7 11.12 6.70 15.88
N GLN A 8 10.31 7.73 15.80
CA GLN A 8 9.03 7.66 15.08
C GLN A 8 9.22 7.41 13.59
N GLU A 9 10.18 8.09 12.96
CA GLU A 9 10.48 7.86 11.54
C GLU A 9 11.02 6.45 11.28
N ALA A 10 11.90 5.95 12.16
CA ALA A 10 12.38 4.57 12.07
C ALA A 10 11.25 3.54 12.23
N GLN A 11 10.29 3.78 13.14
CA GLN A 11 9.12 2.93 13.31
C GLN A 11 8.19 2.99 12.09
N LYS A 12 8.01 4.17 11.49
CA LYS A 12 7.25 4.32 10.25
C LYS A 12 7.92 3.55 9.11
N ALA A 13 9.23 3.72 8.92
CA ALA A 13 9.98 3.03 7.86
C ALA A 13 9.97 1.49 8.00
N THR A 14 9.84 0.98 9.21
CA THR A 14 9.76 -0.47 9.50
C THR A 14 8.33 -0.98 9.70
N TYR A 15 7.31 -0.20 9.39
CA TYR A 15 5.89 -0.54 9.59
C TYR A 15 5.53 -0.94 11.02
N ARG A 16 6.28 -0.43 12.01
CA ARG A 16 6.11 -0.72 13.45
C ARG A 16 5.51 0.44 14.24
N ASP A 17 5.07 1.48 13.55
CA ASP A 17 4.44 2.63 14.19
C ASP A 17 3.13 2.24 14.93
N ALA A 18 2.77 3.03 15.93
CA ALA A 18 1.54 2.80 16.68
C ALA A 18 0.32 3.02 15.80
N SER A 19 -0.46 1.99 15.59
CA SER A 19 -1.73 2.05 14.84
C SER A 19 -2.91 1.86 15.80
N LYS A 20 -3.86 2.80 15.74
CA LYS A 20 -5.13 2.68 16.49
C LYS A 20 -5.90 1.43 16.09
N VAL A 21 -5.87 1.07 14.81
CA VAL A 21 -6.55 -0.13 14.28
C VAL A 21 -5.89 -1.40 14.81
N ALA A 22 -4.55 -1.46 14.83
CA ALA A 22 -3.84 -2.60 15.43
C ALA A 22 -4.10 -2.69 16.95
N GLY A 23 -4.20 -1.54 17.63
CA GLY A 23 -4.60 -1.47 19.04
C GLY A 23 -6.02 -1.97 19.28
N MET A 24 -6.99 -1.61 18.43
CA MET A 24 -8.36 -2.11 18.48
C MET A 24 -8.44 -3.62 18.27
N LEU A 25 -7.72 -4.15 17.26
CA LEU A 25 -7.65 -5.60 17.05
C LEU A 25 -7.05 -6.34 18.24
N GLN A 26 -6.03 -5.77 18.88
CA GLN A 26 -5.42 -6.33 20.08
C GLN A 26 -6.39 -6.27 21.29
N HIS A 27 -7.23 -5.24 21.38
CA HIS A 27 -8.26 -5.14 22.42
C HIS A 27 -9.37 -6.17 22.21
N LEU A 28 -9.85 -6.33 20.96
CA LEU A 28 -10.84 -7.35 20.61
C LEU A 28 -10.35 -8.77 20.89
N SER A 29 -9.06 -9.06 20.65
CA SER A 29 -8.48 -10.37 20.93
C SER A 29 -8.43 -10.69 22.43
N LYS A 30 -8.36 -9.66 23.28
CA LYS A 30 -8.36 -9.83 24.76
C LYS A 30 -9.75 -9.97 25.35
N THR A 31 -10.79 -9.51 24.64
CA THR A 31 -12.16 -9.47 25.17
C THR A 31 -12.94 -10.76 24.88
N ASN A 32 -12.55 -11.55 23.86
CA ASN A 32 -13.20 -12.79 23.44
C ASN A 32 -12.20 -13.89 23.18
N SER A 33 -12.15 -14.92 24.03
CA SER A 33 -11.17 -16.01 23.94
C SER A 33 -11.15 -16.75 22.59
N ALA A 34 -12.32 -16.98 21.97
CA ALA A 34 -12.40 -17.66 20.68
C ALA A 34 -11.91 -16.78 19.53
N LEU A 35 -12.29 -15.50 19.51
CA LEU A 35 -11.79 -14.51 18.56
C LEU A 35 -10.30 -14.22 18.82
N GLY A 36 -9.87 -14.24 20.08
CA GLY A 36 -8.47 -14.08 20.47
C GLY A 36 -7.58 -15.15 19.85
N LEU A 37 -7.96 -16.41 19.96
CA LEU A 37 -7.24 -17.55 19.37
C LEU A 37 -7.16 -17.47 17.83
N LEU A 38 -8.25 -17.11 17.17
CA LEU A 38 -8.27 -16.93 15.72
C LEU A 38 -7.36 -15.76 15.27
N VAL A 39 -7.47 -14.61 15.95
CA VAL A 39 -6.64 -13.44 15.62
C VAL A 39 -5.18 -13.66 16.01
N GLU A 40 -4.87 -14.41 17.07
CA GLU A 40 -3.51 -14.73 17.48
C GLU A 40 -2.87 -15.84 16.65
N GLY A 41 -3.65 -16.85 16.25
CA GLY A 41 -3.16 -17.94 15.41
C GLY A 41 -2.96 -17.55 13.96
N VAL A 42 -3.83 -16.70 13.40
CA VAL A 42 -3.78 -16.32 11.98
C VAL A 42 -2.88 -15.09 11.74
N LEU A 43 -2.75 -14.19 12.72
CA LEU A 43 -1.97 -12.95 12.56
C LEU A 43 -0.96 -12.77 13.71
N PRO A 44 0.12 -13.58 13.77
CA PRO A 44 1.16 -13.42 14.80
C PRO A 44 1.82 -12.02 14.78
N PHE A 45 1.78 -11.33 13.63
CA PHE A 45 2.33 -9.98 13.43
C PHE A 45 1.24 -8.95 13.10
N LYS A 46 0.22 -8.83 13.94
CA LYS A 46 -0.97 -7.96 13.72
C LYS A 46 -0.65 -6.52 13.34
N LYS A 47 0.40 -5.94 13.91
CA LYS A 47 0.76 -4.53 13.68
C LYS A 47 1.29 -4.29 12.28
N THR A 48 2.12 -5.19 11.77
CA THR A 48 2.79 -5.00 10.47
C THR A 48 1.82 -5.02 9.30
N PRO A 49 0.92 -6.02 9.12
CA PRO A 49 -0.06 -5.99 8.03
C PRO A 49 -0.98 -4.77 8.07
N VAL A 50 -1.46 -4.39 9.26
CA VAL A 50 -2.34 -3.22 9.41
C VAL A 50 -1.61 -1.94 9.07
N ASN A 51 -0.35 -1.81 9.46
CA ASN A 51 0.45 -0.64 9.13
C ASN A 51 0.81 -0.59 7.64
N ILE A 52 1.05 -1.74 6.99
CA ILE A 52 1.22 -1.82 5.54
C ILE A 52 -0.04 -1.32 4.82
N LEU A 53 -1.23 -1.80 5.20
CA LEU A 53 -2.49 -1.34 4.63
C LEU A 53 -2.72 0.15 4.87
N LYS A 54 -2.44 0.63 6.08
CA LYS A 54 -2.52 2.06 6.41
C LYS A 54 -1.61 2.88 5.50
N ARG A 55 -0.36 2.44 5.28
CA ARG A 55 0.56 3.11 4.35
C ARG A 55 0.06 3.03 2.91
N GLY A 56 -0.47 1.90 2.49
CA GLY A 56 -1.09 1.77 1.16
C GLY A 56 -2.19 2.80 0.92
N VAL A 57 -3.04 3.06 1.93
CA VAL A 57 -4.05 4.11 1.85
C VAL A 57 -3.44 5.52 1.89
N GLU A 58 -2.47 5.77 2.78
CA GLU A 58 -1.77 7.06 2.87
C GLU A 58 -1.04 7.41 1.56
N TYR A 59 -0.40 6.43 0.92
CA TYR A 59 0.28 6.54 -0.37
C TYR A 59 -0.68 6.20 -1.52
N SER A 60 -1.82 6.89 -1.58
CA SER A 60 -2.82 6.71 -2.64
C SER A 60 -3.52 8.03 -2.98
N PRO A 61 -4.19 8.11 -4.14
CA PRO A 61 -5.04 9.26 -4.46
C PRO A 61 -6.11 9.54 -3.39
N ALA A 62 -6.66 8.48 -2.79
CA ALA A 62 -7.64 8.61 -1.69
C ALA A 62 -7.00 9.22 -0.43
N GLY A 63 -5.77 8.83 -0.10
CA GLY A 63 -4.99 9.42 0.99
C GLY A 63 -4.69 10.90 0.76
N LEU A 64 -4.36 11.27 -0.47
CA LEU A 64 -4.16 12.68 -0.84
C LEU A 64 -5.45 13.49 -0.64
N LEU A 65 -6.59 13.02 -1.16
CA LEU A 65 -7.89 13.68 -0.98
C LEU A 65 -8.27 13.80 0.49
N TYR A 66 -8.05 12.74 1.28
CA TYR A 66 -8.28 12.77 2.72
C TYR A 66 -7.40 13.80 3.43
N SER A 67 -6.12 13.89 3.07
CA SER A 67 -5.18 14.85 3.64
C SER A 67 -5.59 16.29 3.31
N LEU A 68 -5.98 16.57 2.08
CA LEU A 68 -6.42 17.90 1.66
C LEU A 68 -7.72 18.34 2.34
N THR A 69 -8.66 17.42 2.57
CA THR A 69 -9.97 17.75 3.13
C THR A 69 -9.98 17.68 4.65
N MET A 70 -9.68 16.51 5.22
CA MET A 70 -9.75 16.26 6.66
C MET A 70 -8.49 16.65 7.40
N GLY A 71 -7.32 16.57 6.76
CA GLY A 71 -6.04 16.98 7.32
C GLY A 71 -6.03 18.47 7.66
N ALA A 72 -6.49 19.32 6.74
CA ALA A 72 -6.60 20.75 6.96
C ALA A 72 -7.49 21.11 8.18
N LYS A 73 -8.62 20.39 8.36
CA LYS A 73 -9.48 20.55 9.54
C LYS A 73 -8.79 20.13 10.83
N LYS A 74 -8.00 19.04 10.78
CA LYS A 74 -7.27 18.54 11.96
C LYS A 74 -6.17 19.50 12.40
N VAL A 75 -5.49 20.16 11.47
CA VAL A 75 -4.51 21.22 11.81
C VAL A 75 -5.20 22.39 12.50
N LYS A 76 -6.30 22.90 11.91
CA LYS A 76 -7.08 24.01 12.50
C LYS A 76 -7.59 23.70 13.90
N THR A 77 -7.91 22.45 14.19
CA THR A 77 -8.39 22.00 15.51
C THR A 77 -7.27 21.57 16.45
N GLY A 78 -5.99 21.73 16.08
CA GLY A 78 -4.83 21.36 16.88
C GLY A 78 -4.65 19.86 17.11
N LYS A 79 -5.36 18.99 16.33
CA LYS A 79 -5.28 17.53 16.46
C LYS A 79 -4.02 16.93 15.84
N ILE A 80 -3.46 17.60 14.84
CA ILE A 80 -2.18 17.28 14.21
C ILE A 80 -1.37 18.56 14.03
N THR A 81 -0.05 18.41 13.96
CA THR A 81 0.86 19.50 13.68
C THR A 81 0.90 19.87 12.21
N ALA A 82 1.36 21.06 11.88
CA ALA A 82 1.58 21.47 10.49
C ALA A 82 2.58 20.54 9.77
N ALA A 83 3.61 20.06 10.47
CA ALA A 83 4.58 19.11 9.93
C ALA A 83 3.93 17.78 9.54
N GLU A 84 3.12 17.19 10.44
CA GLU A 84 2.38 15.95 10.15
C GLU A 84 1.39 16.11 8.98
N TYR A 85 0.82 17.30 8.83
CA TYR A 85 -0.07 17.61 7.71
C TYR A 85 0.69 17.66 6.38
N ILE A 86 1.81 18.37 6.33
CA ILE A 86 2.68 18.43 5.15
C ILE A 86 3.17 17.04 4.78
N ASP A 87 3.57 16.22 5.75
CA ASP A 87 4.02 14.84 5.57
C ASP A 87 2.92 13.97 4.95
N SER A 88 1.67 14.13 5.42
CA SER A 88 0.53 13.38 4.87
C SER A 88 0.18 13.78 3.42
N ILE A 89 0.32 15.06 3.06
CA ILE A 89 0.15 15.53 1.68
C ILE A 89 1.27 15.00 0.80
N ALA A 90 2.52 15.08 1.26
CA ALA A 90 3.68 14.59 0.52
C ALA A 90 3.58 13.08 0.24
N SER A 91 3.17 12.30 1.24
CA SER A 91 2.92 10.85 1.09
C SER A 91 1.82 10.57 0.07
N GLY A 92 0.68 11.25 0.18
CA GLY A 92 -0.44 11.10 -0.75
C GLY A 92 -0.09 11.52 -2.18
N LEU A 93 0.68 12.60 -2.34
CA LEU A 93 1.14 13.06 -3.65
C LEU A 93 2.12 12.05 -4.28
N SER A 94 3.11 11.60 -3.53
CA SER A 94 4.08 10.60 -3.99
C SER A 94 3.40 9.31 -4.42
N GLY A 95 2.46 8.82 -3.61
CA GLY A 95 1.68 7.63 -3.95
C GLY A 95 0.78 7.83 -5.18
N THR A 96 0.19 9.02 -5.35
CA THR A 96 -0.62 9.35 -6.52
C THR A 96 0.22 9.38 -7.80
N VAL A 97 1.44 9.92 -7.73
CA VAL A 97 2.38 9.90 -8.87
C VAL A 97 2.77 8.47 -9.23
N LEU A 98 3.10 7.63 -8.24
CA LEU A 98 3.40 6.22 -8.48
C LEU A 98 2.19 5.45 -9.04
N PHE A 99 0.99 5.73 -8.55
CA PHE A 99 -0.26 5.15 -9.07
C PHE A 99 -0.47 5.52 -10.55
N ALA A 100 -0.34 6.79 -10.89
CA ALA A 100 -0.47 7.26 -12.27
C ALA A 100 0.62 6.67 -13.18
N LEU A 101 1.85 6.57 -12.67
CA LEU A 101 2.96 5.92 -13.39
C LEU A 101 2.66 4.44 -13.63
N GLY A 102 2.12 3.73 -12.66
CA GLY A 102 1.70 2.33 -12.81
C GLY A 102 0.66 2.14 -13.91
N ALA A 103 -0.39 2.97 -13.91
CA ALA A 103 -1.39 2.97 -14.95
C ALA A 103 -0.80 3.26 -16.35
N LEU A 104 0.11 4.24 -16.44
CA LEU A 104 0.79 4.58 -17.68
C LEU A 104 1.68 3.42 -18.18
N LEU A 105 2.48 2.83 -17.31
CA LEU A 105 3.35 1.71 -17.69
C LEU A 105 2.55 0.47 -18.10
N GLN A 106 1.40 0.23 -17.48
CA GLN A 106 0.47 -0.82 -17.87
C GLN A 106 -0.13 -0.53 -19.26
N SER A 107 -0.57 0.71 -19.52
CA SER A 107 -1.11 1.11 -20.83
C SER A 107 -0.11 0.96 -21.98
N LEU A 108 1.18 1.05 -21.66
CA LEU A 108 2.28 0.84 -22.62
C LEU A 108 2.71 -0.63 -22.72
N GLY A 109 2.09 -1.54 -21.95
CA GLY A 109 2.45 -2.96 -21.89
C GLY A 109 3.83 -3.23 -21.23
N ILE A 110 4.39 -2.24 -20.53
CA ILE A 110 5.70 -2.34 -19.89
C ILE A 110 5.59 -2.95 -18.48
N LEU A 111 4.52 -2.64 -17.73
CA LEU A 111 4.31 -3.14 -16.38
C LEU A 111 3.20 -4.17 -16.36
N ARG A 112 3.42 -5.29 -15.68
CA ARG A 112 2.38 -6.27 -15.37
C ARG A 112 2.00 -6.18 -13.90
N GLY A 113 0.71 -5.91 -13.65
CA GLY A 113 0.20 -5.51 -12.33
C GLY A 113 -0.07 -6.64 -11.35
N GLY A 114 -0.01 -7.90 -11.74
CA GLY A 114 -0.31 -9.01 -10.84
C GLY A 114 -0.61 -10.33 -11.55
N GLU A 115 -1.08 -11.31 -10.79
CA GLU A 115 -1.56 -12.59 -11.30
C GLU A 115 -2.94 -12.41 -11.94
N ASP A 116 -3.18 -13.09 -13.07
CA ASP A 116 -4.47 -13.12 -13.73
C ASP A 116 -5.46 -14.00 -12.93
N ASP A 117 -6.72 -13.62 -12.88
CA ASP A 117 -7.77 -14.42 -12.24
C ASP A 117 -8.04 -15.75 -12.98
N ASP A 118 -7.70 -15.82 -14.29
CA ASP A 118 -7.74 -17.06 -15.05
C ASP A 118 -6.43 -17.85 -14.91
N LYS A 119 -6.50 -18.92 -14.10
CA LYS A 119 -5.35 -19.83 -13.86
C LYS A 119 -4.75 -20.44 -15.11
N LYS A 120 -5.53 -20.60 -16.19
CA LYS A 120 -5.03 -21.15 -17.46
C LYS A 120 -4.20 -20.12 -18.21
N LYS A 121 -4.65 -18.86 -18.20
CA LYS A 121 -3.92 -17.73 -18.78
C LYS A 121 -2.64 -17.46 -18.00
N GLU A 122 -2.71 -17.51 -16.67
CA GLU A 122 -1.54 -17.41 -15.80
C GLU A 122 -0.49 -18.49 -16.07
N GLN A 123 -0.91 -19.77 -16.21
CA GLN A 123 0.00 -20.86 -16.55
C GLN A 123 0.61 -20.71 -17.95
N PHE A 124 -0.18 -20.24 -18.91
CA PHE A 124 0.30 -19.97 -20.26
C PHE A 124 1.35 -18.85 -20.24
N ASP A 125 1.07 -17.75 -19.55
CA ASP A 125 1.98 -16.62 -19.41
C ASP A 125 3.30 -17.03 -18.73
N ARG A 126 3.23 -17.81 -17.65
CA ARG A 126 4.42 -18.36 -16.97
C ARG A 126 5.25 -19.26 -17.91
N ASN A 127 4.60 -20.09 -18.73
CA ASN A 127 5.29 -20.95 -19.71
C ASN A 127 5.96 -20.12 -20.83
N MET A 128 5.42 -18.95 -21.14
CA MET A 128 6.02 -17.99 -22.08
C MET A 128 7.12 -17.13 -21.45
N GLY A 129 7.42 -17.33 -20.15
CA GLY A 129 8.46 -16.58 -19.44
C GLY A 129 7.98 -15.25 -18.83
N TYR A 130 6.69 -14.97 -18.89
CA TYR A 130 6.12 -13.80 -18.25
C TYR A 130 5.92 -14.03 -16.75
N GLN A 131 6.25 -13.03 -15.96
CA GLN A 131 6.12 -13.07 -14.50
C GLN A 131 5.19 -11.95 -14.00
N PRO A 132 4.36 -12.21 -12.98
CA PRO A 132 3.58 -11.17 -12.32
C PRO A 132 4.52 -10.16 -11.64
N TYR A 133 4.04 -8.97 -11.42
CA TYR A 133 4.80 -7.87 -10.78
C TYR A 133 6.16 -7.60 -11.46
N SER A 134 6.16 -7.56 -12.77
CA SER A 134 7.37 -7.42 -13.58
C SER A 134 7.31 -6.25 -14.56
N LEU A 135 8.50 -5.75 -14.91
CA LEU A 135 8.71 -4.83 -16.01
C LEU A 135 9.15 -5.62 -17.24
N GLN A 136 8.44 -5.45 -18.34
CA GLN A 136 8.77 -6.02 -19.64
C GLN A 136 9.62 -5.04 -20.42
N ILE A 137 10.86 -5.41 -20.73
CA ILE A 137 11.77 -4.59 -21.54
C ILE A 137 12.27 -5.46 -22.70
N GLY A 138 11.67 -5.28 -23.89
CA GLY A 138 11.86 -6.19 -25.00
C GLY A 138 11.36 -7.59 -24.66
N ASP A 139 12.19 -8.60 -24.86
CA ASP A 139 11.85 -10.01 -24.57
C ASP A 139 12.19 -10.45 -23.13
N ILE A 140 12.64 -9.53 -22.29
CA ILE A 140 13.08 -9.84 -20.93
C ILE A 140 12.10 -9.27 -19.91
N SER A 141 11.69 -10.12 -18.96
CA SER A 141 10.84 -9.77 -17.83
C SER A 141 11.68 -9.61 -16.55
N TYR A 142 11.65 -8.42 -15.95
CA TYR A 142 12.34 -8.12 -14.69
C TYR A 142 11.34 -8.03 -13.56
N THR A 143 11.38 -8.96 -12.62
CA THR A 143 10.53 -8.91 -11.41
C THR A 143 10.94 -7.75 -10.51
N ILE A 144 9.96 -6.99 -10.05
CA ILE A 144 10.12 -5.86 -9.12
C ILE A 144 9.31 -6.03 -7.84
N ASP A 145 8.83 -7.23 -7.57
CA ASP A 145 8.11 -7.61 -6.35
C ASP A 145 8.91 -7.37 -5.06
N TRP A 146 10.25 -7.49 -5.14
CA TRP A 146 11.16 -7.19 -4.03
C TRP A 146 11.11 -5.73 -3.54
N LEU A 147 10.55 -4.79 -4.33
CA LEU A 147 10.29 -3.41 -3.92
C LEU A 147 9.06 -3.30 -3.02
N ALA A 148 8.26 -4.37 -2.88
CA ALA A 148 7.12 -4.34 -1.97
C ALA A 148 7.58 -4.10 -0.51
N PRO A 149 6.80 -3.36 0.28
CA PRO A 149 5.49 -2.79 -0.02
C PRO A 149 5.53 -1.37 -0.65
N SER A 150 6.71 -0.79 -0.90
CA SER A 150 6.84 0.58 -1.42
C SER A 150 6.30 0.73 -2.85
N SER A 151 6.31 -0.36 -3.64
CA SER A 151 5.78 -0.41 -5.01
C SER A 151 4.26 -0.66 -5.08
N LEU A 152 3.58 -0.85 -3.95
CA LEU A 152 2.13 -1.08 -3.94
C LEU A 152 1.32 -0.05 -4.73
N PRO A 153 1.54 1.27 -4.58
CA PRO A 153 0.80 2.26 -5.38
C PRO A 153 0.96 2.07 -6.88
N LEU A 154 2.16 1.68 -7.33
CA LEU A 154 2.46 1.42 -8.74
C LEU A 154 1.63 0.24 -9.28
N PHE A 155 1.64 -0.89 -8.57
CA PHE A 155 0.89 -2.08 -8.99
C PHE A 155 -0.62 -1.89 -8.89
N VAL A 156 -1.10 -1.18 -7.88
CA VAL A 156 -2.52 -0.83 -7.76
C VAL A 156 -2.97 0.04 -8.92
N GLY A 157 -2.14 1.02 -9.32
CA GLY A 157 -2.42 1.86 -10.48
C GLY A 157 -2.49 1.06 -11.79
N ALA A 158 -1.56 0.13 -11.99
CA ALA A 158 -1.55 -0.78 -13.12
C ALA A 158 -2.82 -1.65 -13.16
N ARG A 159 -3.18 -2.28 -12.03
CA ARG A 159 -4.36 -3.15 -11.95
C ARG A 159 -5.68 -2.39 -12.16
N VAL A 160 -5.81 -1.21 -11.60
CA VAL A 160 -7.01 -0.37 -11.82
C VAL A 160 -7.15 -0.01 -13.30
N PHE A 161 -6.07 0.36 -13.97
CA PHE A 161 -6.10 0.64 -15.41
C PHE A 161 -6.53 -0.60 -16.21
N GLU A 162 -5.96 -1.77 -15.93
CA GLU A 162 -6.29 -3.05 -16.56
C GLU A 162 -7.79 -3.37 -16.42
N THR A 163 -8.31 -3.34 -15.19
CA THR A 163 -9.74 -3.61 -14.91
C THR A 163 -10.66 -2.64 -15.67
N LEU A 164 -10.32 -1.36 -15.71
CA LEU A 164 -11.13 -0.36 -16.43
C LEU A 164 -11.11 -0.54 -17.96
N THR A 165 -10.05 -1.14 -18.50
CA THR A 165 -9.95 -1.41 -19.95
C THR A 165 -10.57 -2.75 -20.35
N GLU A 166 -10.63 -3.72 -19.46
CA GLU A 166 -11.29 -5.02 -19.71
C GLU A 166 -12.82 -4.94 -19.68
N GLU A 167 -13.39 -3.93 -18.98
CA GLU A 167 -14.83 -3.72 -18.90
C GLU A 167 -15.41 -2.91 -20.09
N GLN A 168 -14.58 -2.46 -21.03
CA GLN A 168 -15.01 -1.73 -22.25
C GLN A 168 -14.98 -2.61 -23.49
#